data_fe04dd9ca9f8f262e60d9cec36b95932
#
_entry.id   fe04dd9ca9f8f262e60d9cec36b95932
#
_cell.length_a   1.000
_cell.length_b   1.000
_cell.length_c   1.000
_cell.angle_alpha   90.00
_cell.angle_beta   90.00
_cell.angle_gamma   90.00
#
_symmetry.space_group_name_H-M   'P 1'
#
loop_
_entity.id
_entity.type
_entity.pdbx_description
1 polymer ?
#
loop_
_entity_poly.entity_id
_entity_poly.type
_entity_poly.pdbx_seq_one_letter_code
_entity_poly.pdbx_strand_id
1 'polypeptide(L)'
;LKRDAKPKSVLNNLFKHTALQTSFPCNFVALVDNTPQTLNLRQILQEYVKHRQLVITRRTQYDLKIAKARAHILEGLKIALDHLDAVIKTIRESKDSDEAKKNLMERFGLSELQAVAILDMQLRRLAALERKKIEDEYKAVMELIGFLEDLLAHPLKMLKIIKEEITKLKEKYDDGRRTKVYKMPVGEFSEEDLIASEDTVITVTSTGYIKRQSPVAFRAQQRGGKGVTGMTTKDEDEISHI
;
A
#
# COMPACT_ATOMS: atom_id res chain seq x y z
N LEU A 1 30.28 1.83 28.22
CA LEU A 1 30.58 0.60 28.98
C LEU A 1 31.94 0.75 29.65
N LYS A 2 32.15 0.14 30.82
CA LYS A 2 33.48 0.00 31.44
C LYS A 2 34.35 -0.87 30.51
N ARG A 3 35.71 -0.71 30.59
CA ARG A 3 36.64 -1.41 29.72
C ARG A 3 36.52 -2.93 29.78
N ASP A 4 36.19 -3.48 30.92
CA ASP A 4 36.11 -4.92 31.19
C ASP A 4 34.70 -5.53 30.89
N ALA A 5 33.72 -4.68 30.51
CA ALA A 5 32.36 -5.15 30.26
C ALA A 5 32.23 -5.73 28.85
N LYS A 6 31.68 -6.93 28.71
CA LYS A 6 31.34 -7.53 27.41
C LYS A 6 30.08 -6.89 26.88
N PRO A 7 30.12 -6.19 25.71
CA PRO A 7 28.96 -5.47 25.16
C PRO A 7 27.76 -6.38 24.93
N LYS A 8 28.00 -7.60 24.45
CA LYS A 8 26.95 -8.59 24.14
C LYS A 8 26.18 -9.01 25.41
N SER A 9 26.89 -9.33 26.49
CA SER A 9 26.26 -9.72 27.76
C SER A 9 25.43 -8.58 28.37
N VAL A 10 25.95 -7.34 28.33
CA VAL A 10 25.19 -6.15 28.77
C VAL A 10 23.93 -5.94 27.96
N LEU A 11 24.03 -6.05 26.62
CA LEU A 11 22.90 -5.90 25.72
C LEU A 11 21.83 -6.98 25.96
N ASN A 12 22.26 -8.24 26.13
CA ASN A 12 21.34 -9.35 26.42
C ASN A 12 20.61 -9.16 27.76
N ASN A 13 21.32 -8.68 28.80
CA ASN A 13 20.68 -8.34 30.05
C ASN A 13 19.66 -7.18 29.90
N LEU A 14 19.96 -6.17 29.09
CA LEU A 14 19.01 -5.09 28.79
C LEU A 14 17.78 -5.64 28.06
N PHE A 15 17.95 -6.54 27.09
CA PHE A 15 16.82 -7.17 26.40
C PHE A 15 15.95 -8.02 27.35
N LYS A 16 16.56 -8.74 28.28
CA LYS A 16 15.83 -9.59 29.24
C LYS A 16 15.08 -8.78 30.31
N HIS A 17 15.70 -7.72 30.82
CA HIS A 17 15.20 -7.01 31.99
C HIS A 17 14.56 -5.65 31.72
N THR A 18 14.50 -5.22 30.45
CA THR A 18 13.89 -3.96 30.05
C THR A 18 12.97 -4.11 28.84
N ALA A 19 12.19 -3.08 28.55
CA ALA A 19 11.35 -3.03 27.33
C ALA A 19 12.15 -2.71 26.04
N LEU A 20 13.49 -2.85 26.05
CA LEU A 20 14.31 -2.62 24.86
C LEU A 20 14.02 -3.64 23.74
N GLN A 21 13.62 -4.86 24.12
CA GLN A 21 13.05 -5.86 23.22
C GLN A 21 11.62 -6.15 23.68
N THR A 22 10.66 -5.94 22.78
CA THR A 22 9.26 -6.15 23.07
C THR A 22 8.52 -6.70 21.85
N SER A 23 7.43 -7.41 22.09
CA SER A 23 6.50 -7.86 21.06
C SER A 23 5.35 -6.87 20.92
N PHE A 24 4.99 -6.55 19.69
CA PHE A 24 3.83 -5.76 19.39
C PHE A 24 2.84 -6.62 18.58
N PRO A 25 1.83 -7.23 19.23
CA PRO A 25 0.84 -8.02 18.51
C PRO A 25 -0.08 -7.10 17.72
N CYS A 26 -0.11 -7.29 16.40
CA CYS A 26 -0.99 -6.54 15.51
C CYS A 26 -2.29 -7.33 15.30
N ASN A 27 -3.42 -6.73 15.64
CA ASN A 27 -4.74 -7.25 15.35
C ASN A 27 -5.44 -6.31 14.36
N PHE A 28 -5.47 -6.69 13.08
CA PHE A 28 -6.10 -5.90 12.03
C PHE A 28 -7.54 -6.35 11.82
N VAL A 29 -8.48 -5.53 12.25
CA VAL A 29 -9.91 -5.74 12.00
C VAL A 29 -10.36 -4.73 10.94
N ALA A 30 -10.99 -5.22 9.87
CA ALA A 30 -11.54 -4.41 8.80
C ALA A 30 -12.93 -4.89 8.38
N LEU A 31 -13.70 -4.01 7.75
CA LEU A 31 -14.97 -4.38 7.15
C LEU A 31 -14.74 -4.93 5.74
N VAL A 32 -15.12 -6.19 5.54
CA VAL A 32 -15.18 -6.82 4.23
C VAL A 32 -16.64 -7.17 3.96
N ASP A 33 -17.20 -6.65 2.88
CA ASP A 33 -18.62 -6.79 2.53
C ASP A 33 -19.57 -6.47 3.72
N ASN A 34 -19.30 -5.34 4.40
CA ASN A 34 -20.00 -4.85 5.59
C ASN A 34 -19.93 -5.75 6.83
N THR A 35 -19.09 -6.80 6.82
CA THR A 35 -18.85 -7.66 7.97
C THR A 35 -17.46 -7.43 8.55
N PRO A 36 -17.33 -7.27 9.89
CA PRO A 36 -16.03 -7.13 10.53
C PRO A 36 -15.27 -8.47 10.49
N GLN A 37 -14.05 -8.45 9.97
CA GLN A 37 -13.18 -9.61 9.86
C GLN A 37 -11.77 -9.27 10.33
N THR A 38 -11.15 -10.23 11.04
CA THR A 38 -9.72 -10.13 11.37
C THR A 38 -8.91 -10.62 10.18
N LEU A 39 -8.07 -9.75 9.64
CA LEU A 39 -7.33 -9.99 8.41
C LEU A 39 -5.81 -10.01 8.67
N ASN A 40 -5.11 -10.88 7.99
CA ASN A 40 -3.66 -10.79 7.90
C ASN A 40 -3.24 -9.76 6.82
N LEU A 41 -1.96 -9.37 6.80
CA LEU A 41 -1.46 -8.35 5.87
C LEU A 41 -1.74 -8.70 4.40
N ARG A 42 -1.59 -9.97 4.01
CA ARG A 42 -1.85 -10.42 2.64
C ARG A 42 -3.33 -10.23 2.26
N GLN A 43 -4.22 -10.59 3.16
CA GLN A 43 -5.67 -10.42 2.93
C GLN A 43 -6.05 -8.95 2.80
N ILE A 44 -5.50 -8.08 3.66
CA ILE A 44 -5.73 -6.62 3.56
C ILE A 44 -5.33 -6.11 2.17
N LEU A 45 -4.15 -6.49 1.67
CA LEU A 45 -3.69 -6.07 0.36
C LEU A 45 -4.57 -6.65 -0.77
N GLN A 46 -5.04 -7.88 -0.65
CA GLN A 46 -5.96 -8.49 -1.61
C GLN A 46 -7.30 -7.74 -1.65
N GLU A 47 -7.91 -7.46 -0.50
CA GLU A 47 -9.17 -6.71 -0.44
C GLU A 47 -9.00 -5.26 -0.93
N TYR A 48 -7.86 -4.62 -0.65
CA TYR A 48 -7.54 -3.32 -1.21
C TYR A 48 -7.51 -3.35 -2.76
N VAL A 49 -6.84 -4.35 -3.35
CA VAL A 49 -6.77 -4.49 -4.82
C VAL A 49 -8.16 -4.72 -5.41
N LYS A 50 -8.98 -5.59 -4.82
CA LYS A 50 -10.37 -5.81 -5.25
C LYS A 50 -11.19 -4.52 -5.21
N HIS A 51 -11.08 -3.77 -4.10
CA HIS A 51 -11.77 -2.50 -3.97
C HIS A 51 -11.31 -1.49 -5.04
N ARG A 52 -10.01 -1.39 -5.31
CA ARG A 52 -9.49 -0.52 -6.38
C ARG A 52 -10.00 -0.91 -7.76
N GLN A 53 -10.05 -2.20 -8.07
CA GLN A 53 -10.63 -2.69 -9.32
C GLN A 53 -12.09 -2.26 -9.45
N LEU A 54 -12.90 -2.43 -8.39
CA LEU A 54 -14.31 -2.01 -8.38
C LEU A 54 -14.44 -0.50 -8.62
N VAL A 55 -13.64 0.31 -7.95
CA VAL A 55 -13.64 1.77 -8.09
C VAL A 55 -13.28 2.19 -9.52
N ILE A 56 -12.23 1.59 -10.10
CA ILE A 56 -11.82 1.87 -11.49
C ILE A 56 -12.90 1.45 -12.46
N THR A 57 -13.51 0.27 -12.28
CA THR A 57 -14.62 -0.19 -13.12
C THR A 57 -15.77 0.81 -13.12
N ARG A 58 -16.23 1.24 -11.95
CA ARG A 58 -17.32 2.23 -11.82
C ARG A 58 -16.95 3.57 -12.43
N ARG A 59 -15.74 4.06 -12.19
CA ARG A 59 -15.23 5.30 -12.80
C ARG A 59 -15.23 5.18 -14.32
N THR A 60 -14.67 4.11 -14.86
CA THR A 60 -14.58 3.87 -16.31
C THR A 60 -15.97 3.76 -16.95
N GLN A 61 -16.92 3.10 -16.30
CA GLN A 61 -18.32 3.02 -16.78
C GLN A 61 -18.99 4.40 -16.81
N TYR A 62 -18.75 5.22 -15.80
CA TYR A 62 -19.28 6.59 -15.76
C TYR A 62 -18.66 7.47 -16.84
N ASP A 63 -17.34 7.44 -16.98
CA ASP A 63 -16.62 8.21 -18.01
C ASP A 63 -17.04 7.76 -19.42
N LEU A 64 -17.22 6.45 -19.65
CA LEU A 64 -17.73 5.90 -20.90
C LEU A 64 -19.14 6.41 -21.21
N LYS A 65 -20.03 6.47 -20.23
CA LYS A 65 -21.39 7.01 -20.41
C LYS A 65 -21.33 8.47 -20.84
N ILE A 66 -20.50 9.29 -20.19
CA ILE A 66 -20.35 10.71 -20.56
C ILE A 66 -19.71 10.86 -21.95
N ALA A 67 -18.67 10.09 -22.24
CA ALA A 67 -18.01 10.12 -23.55
C ALA A 67 -18.99 9.75 -24.69
N LYS A 68 -19.79 8.69 -24.50
CA LYS A 68 -20.83 8.28 -25.47
C LYS A 68 -21.89 9.36 -25.66
N ALA A 69 -22.35 9.99 -24.58
CA ALA A 69 -23.32 11.10 -24.69
C ALA A 69 -22.70 12.30 -25.45
N ARG A 70 -21.43 12.62 -25.22
CA ARG A 70 -20.73 13.68 -25.94
C ARG A 70 -20.52 13.32 -27.42
N ALA A 71 -20.10 12.11 -27.72
CA ALA A 71 -19.93 11.60 -29.09
C ALA A 71 -21.25 11.70 -29.87
N HIS A 72 -22.36 11.32 -29.24
CA HIS A 72 -23.69 11.39 -29.86
C HIS A 72 -24.06 12.82 -30.26
N ILE A 73 -23.79 13.82 -29.40
CA ILE A 73 -24.02 15.23 -29.74
C ILE A 73 -23.10 15.69 -30.87
N LEU A 74 -21.81 15.35 -30.81
CA LEU A 74 -20.83 15.74 -31.84
C LEU A 74 -21.15 15.11 -33.19
N GLU A 75 -21.68 13.90 -33.22
CA GLU A 75 -22.17 13.24 -34.45
C GLU A 75 -23.30 14.03 -35.09
N GLY A 76 -24.29 14.43 -34.32
CA GLY A 76 -25.38 15.31 -34.79
C GLY A 76 -24.88 16.64 -35.33
N LEU A 77 -23.93 17.28 -34.60
CA LEU A 77 -23.29 18.52 -35.05
C LEU A 77 -22.51 18.32 -36.36
N LYS A 78 -21.85 17.19 -36.56
CA LYS A 78 -21.15 16.85 -37.80
C LYS A 78 -22.12 16.72 -38.95
N ILE A 79 -23.23 15.97 -38.80
CA ILE A 79 -24.30 15.85 -39.78
C ILE A 79 -24.85 17.22 -40.18
N ALA A 80 -25.10 18.09 -39.16
CA ALA A 80 -25.60 19.45 -39.42
C ALA A 80 -24.61 20.30 -40.22
N LEU A 81 -23.31 20.16 -39.96
CA LEU A 81 -22.25 20.89 -40.65
C LEU A 81 -22.05 20.36 -42.10
N ASP A 82 -22.25 19.08 -42.32
CA ASP A 82 -22.17 18.46 -43.65
C ASP A 82 -23.37 18.87 -44.55
N HIS A 83 -24.53 19.19 -43.93
CA HIS A 83 -25.74 19.60 -44.62
C HIS A 83 -26.20 21.04 -44.24
N LEU A 84 -25.24 21.95 -44.01
CA LEU A 84 -25.45 23.25 -43.39
C LEU A 84 -26.56 24.07 -44.04
N ASP A 85 -26.56 24.22 -45.35
CA ASP A 85 -27.53 25.01 -46.06
C ASP A 85 -28.96 24.46 -45.90
N ALA A 86 -29.10 23.14 -45.95
CA ALA A 86 -30.39 22.47 -45.76
C ALA A 86 -30.88 22.60 -44.30
N VAL A 87 -30.00 22.50 -43.34
CA VAL A 87 -30.32 22.70 -41.91
C VAL A 87 -30.78 24.14 -41.65
N ILE A 88 -30.05 25.16 -42.14
CA ILE A 88 -30.41 26.56 -42.01
C ILE A 88 -31.76 26.85 -42.68
N LYS A 89 -31.98 26.30 -43.89
CA LYS A 89 -33.24 26.43 -44.57
C LYS A 89 -34.42 25.86 -43.79
N THR A 90 -34.25 24.65 -43.23
CA THR A 90 -35.26 23.97 -42.43
C THR A 90 -35.61 24.79 -41.16
N ILE A 91 -34.60 25.35 -40.46
CA ILE A 91 -34.82 26.18 -39.27
C ILE A 91 -35.57 27.45 -39.65
N ARG A 92 -35.24 28.12 -40.76
CA ARG A 92 -35.91 29.36 -41.20
C ARG A 92 -37.34 29.17 -41.68
N GLU A 93 -37.66 28.00 -42.24
CA GLU A 93 -39.00 27.65 -42.74
C GLU A 93 -39.94 27.25 -41.59
N SER A 94 -39.43 26.91 -40.41
CA SER A 94 -40.20 26.51 -39.24
C SER A 94 -40.74 27.74 -38.49
N LYS A 95 -41.96 27.62 -37.96
CA LYS A 95 -42.66 28.73 -37.26
C LYS A 95 -42.13 28.96 -35.86
N ASP A 96 -41.72 27.91 -35.20
CA ASP A 96 -41.19 27.95 -33.82
C ASP A 96 -40.07 26.94 -33.62
N SER A 97 -39.43 26.97 -32.44
CA SER A 97 -38.31 26.07 -32.10
C SER A 97 -38.71 24.59 -32.01
N ASP A 98 -39.96 24.31 -31.60
CA ASP A 98 -40.43 22.93 -31.45
C ASP A 98 -40.74 22.31 -32.85
N GLU A 99 -41.27 23.09 -33.79
CA GLU A 99 -41.46 22.69 -35.17
C GLU A 99 -40.09 22.49 -35.86
N ALA A 100 -39.14 23.40 -35.62
CA ALA A 100 -37.77 23.28 -36.14
C ALA A 100 -37.09 21.99 -35.64
N LYS A 101 -37.24 21.67 -34.37
CA LYS A 101 -36.74 20.45 -33.75
C LYS A 101 -37.30 19.21 -34.43
N LYS A 102 -38.63 19.13 -34.64
CA LYS A 102 -39.30 18.00 -35.31
C LYS A 102 -38.83 17.85 -36.73
N ASN A 103 -38.77 18.96 -37.48
CA ASN A 103 -38.33 18.94 -38.89
C ASN A 103 -36.87 18.51 -39.03
N LEU A 104 -35.99 18.90 -38.10
CA LEU A 104 -34.59 18.43 -38.09
C LEU A 104 -34.48 16.92 -37.81
N MET A 105 -35.30 16.44 -36.87
CA MET A 105 -35.34 15.01 -36.55
C MET A 105 -35.82 14.17 -37.73
N GLU A 106 -36.91 14.60 -38.40
CA GLU A 106 -37.49 13.84 -39.50
C GLU A 106 -36.65 13.88 -40.79
N ARG A 107 -36.04 15.04 -41.12
CA ARG A 107 -35.28 15.23 -42.35
C ARG A 107 -33.88 14.64 -42.31
N PHE A 108 -33.23 14.71 -41.16
CA PHE A 108 -31.80 14.30 -41.00
C PHE A 108 -31.62 13.08 -40.12
N GLY A 109 -32.71 12.45 -39.64
CA GLY A 109 -32.62 11.27 -38.77
C GLY A 109 -31.95 11.54 -37.41
N LEU A 110 -32.04 12.78 -36.91
CA LEU A 110 -31.40 13.22 -35.68
C LEU A 110 -32.23 12.85 -34.46
N SER A 111 -31.57 12.58 -33.33
CA SER A 111 -32.22 12.46 -32.04
C SER A 111 -32.67 13.84 -31.49
N GLU A 112 -33.59 13.84 -30.56
CA GLU A 112 -34.04 15.07 -29.91
C GLU A 112 -32.89 15.87 -29.29
N LEU A 113 -31.96 15.16 -28.60
CA LEU A 113 -30.77 15.76 -27.99
C LEU A 113 -29.84 16.40 -29.03
N GLN A 114 -29.67 15.76 -30.17
CA GLN A 114 -28.87 16.29 -31.29
C GLN A 114 -29.57 17.52 -31.92
N ALA A 115 -30.87 17.46 -32.14
CA ALA A 115 -31.61 18.56 -32.70
C ALA A 115 -31.59 19.82 -31.80
N VAL A 116 -31.76 19.65 -30.48
CA VAL A 116 -31.61 20.73 -29.51
C VAL A 116 -30.20 21.31 -29.55
N ALA A 117 -29.16 20.47 -29.54
CA ALA A 117 -27.78 20.94 -29.61
C ALA A 117 -27.46 21.72 -30.88
N ILE A 118 -28.11 21.40 -32.00
CA ILE A 118 -28.00 22.13 -33.29
C ILE A 118 -28.68 23.47 -33.17
N LEU A 119 -29.89 23.55 -32.61
CA LEU A 119 -30.64 24.81 -32.43
C LEU A 119 -29.91 25.75 -31.47
N ASP A 120 -29.25 25.24 -30.42
CA ASP A 120 -28.47 26.02 -29.46
C ASP A 120 -27.11 26.46 -30.01
N MET A 121 -26.71 25.99 -31.20
CA MET A 121 -25.43 26.29 -31.79
C MET A 121 -25.31 27.74 -32.24
N GLN A 122 -24.27 28.43 -31.73
CA GLN A 122 -23.99 29.81 -32.15
C GLN A 122 -23.51 29.87 -33.60
N LEU A 123 -24.00 30.85 -34.37
CA LEU A 123 -23.66 31.08 -35.78
C LEU A 123 -22.13 31.16 -36.03
N ARG A 124 -21.35 31.69 -35.10
CA ARG A 124 -19.88 31.72 -35.21
C ARG A 124 -19.23 30.36 -35.32
N ARG A 125 -19.87 29.28 -34.82
CA ARG A 125 -19.37 27.92 -34.92
C ARG A 125 -19.48 27.30 -36.33
N LEU A 126 -20.15 27.97 -37.21
CA LEU A 126 -20.27 27.58 -38.64
C LEU A 126 -19.03 27.92 -39.46
N ALA A 127 -18.08 28.67 -38.92
CA ALA A 127 -16.80 28.97 -39.58
C ALA A 127 -15.96 27.71 -39.79
N ALA A 128 -15.18 27.66 -40.86
CA ALA A 128 -14.36 26.52 -41.23
C ALA A 128 -13.40 26.03 -40.13
N LEU A 129 -12.83 26.96 -39.35
CA LEU A 129 -11.96 26.64 -38.23
C LEU A 129 -12.68 25.91 -37.08
N GLU A 130 -13.93 26.30 -36.81
CA GLU A 130 -14.73 25.66 -35.75
C GLU A 130 -15.23 24.27 -36.18
N ARG A 131 -15.52 24.07 -37.49
CA ARG A 131 -15.83 22.75 -38.07
C ARG A 131 -14.69 21.78 -37.79
N LYS A 132 -13.45 22.17 -38.06
CA LYS A 132 -12.28 21.32 -37.81
C LYS A 132 -12.14 20.97 -36.33
N LYS A 133 -12.42 21.91 -35.42
CA LYS A 133 -12.39 21.64 -33.95
C LYS A 133 -13.43 20.57 -33.56
N ILE A 134 -14.64 20.61 -34.11
CA ILE A 134 -15.69 19.61 -33.85
C ILE A 134 -15.25 18.23 -34.36
N GLU A 135 -14.66 18.15 -35.57
CA GLU A 135 -14.13 16.93 -36.10
C GLU A 135 -12.98 16.35 -35.25
N ASP A 136 -12.05 17.19 -34.83
CA ASP A 136 -10.92 16.79 -33.98
C ASP A 136 -11.39 16.35 -32.58
N GLU A 137 -12.37 17.06 -31.99
CA GLU A 137 -13.00 16.67 -30.73
C GLU A 137 -13.71 15.30 -30.88
N TYR A 138 -14.47 15.10 -31.95
CA TYR A 138 -15.15 13.84 -32.21
C TYR A 138 -14.18 12.67 -32.30
N LYS A 139 -13.05 12.82 -33.01
CA LYS A 139 -12.01 11.81 -33.11
C LYS A 139 -11.41 11.49 -31.73
N ALA A 140 -11.06 12.52 -30.96
CA ALA A 140 -10.49 12.34 -29.62
C ALA A 140 -11.47 11.62 -28.67
N VAL A 141 -12.77 11.96 -28.74
CA VAL A 141 -13.80 11.31 -27.92
C VAL A 141 -14.00 9.85 -28.35
N MET A 142 -13.94 9.54 -29.66
CA MET A 142 -14.03 8.16 -30.16
C MET A 142 -12.83 7.31 -29.74
N GLU A 143 -11.63 7.87 -29.77
CA GLU A 143 -10.42 7.21 -29.25
C GLU A 143 -10.54 6.93 -27.74
N LEU A 144 -11.06 7.90 -26.98
CA LEU A 144 -11.33 7.73 -25.55
C LEU A 144 -12.34 6.62 -25.29
N ILE A 145 -13.45 6.57 -26.04
CA ILE A 145 -14.45 5.50 -25.94
C ILE A 145 -13.81 4.14 -26.18
N GLY A 146 -13.04 4.00 -27.26
CA GLY A 146 -12.31 2.76 -27.56
C GLY A 146 -11.38 2.32 -26.44
N PHE A 147 -10.63 3.26 -25.86
CA PHE A 147 -9.76 2.99 -24.70
C PHE A 147 -10.55 2.54 -23.46
N LEU A 148 -11.66 3.22 -23.14
CA LEU A 148 -12.47 2.88 -21.96
C LEU A 148 -13.19 1.53 -22.13
N GLU A 149 -13.67 1.21 -23.33
CA GLU A 149 -14.27 -0.10 -23.64
C GLU A 149 -13.25 -1.22 -23.56
N ASP A 150 -12.05 -1.01 -24.11
CA ASP A 150 -10.94 -1.96 -24.01
C ASP A 150 -10.49 -2.19 -22.55
N LEU A 151 -10.48 -1.13 -21.74
CA LEU A 151 -10.16 -1.23 -20.32
C LEU A 151 -11.20 -2.07 -19.55
N LEU A 152 -12.50 -1.91 -19.86
CA LEU A 152 -13.56 -2.70 -19.23
C LEU A 152 -13.53 -4.17 -19.67
N ALA A 153 -13.11 -4.44 -20.91
CA ALA A 153 -13.00 -5.80 -21.45
C ALA A 153 -11.80 -6.59 -20.88
N HIS A 154 -10.75 -5.90 -20.40
CA HIS A 154 -9.49 -6.51 -20.02
C HIS A 154 -9.08 -6.21 -18.58
N PRO A 155 -9.44 -7.04 -17.57
CA PRO A 155 -9.13 -6.83 -16.16
C PRO A 155 -7.62 -6.66 -15.85
N LEU A 156 -6.75 -7.27 -16.66
CA LEU A 156 -5.29 -7.12 -16.50
C LEU A 156 -4.81 -5.69 -16.78
N LYS A 157 -5.47 -4.96 -17.67
CA LYS A 157 -5.16 -3.54 -17.93
C LYS A 157 -5.53 -2.67 -16.73
N MET A 158 -6.62 -3.00 -16.02
CA MET A 158 -6.97 -2.31 -14.76
C MET A 158 -5.89 -2.48 -13.69
N LEU A 159 -5.32 -3.69 -13.55
CA LEU A 159 -4.22 -3.93 -12.62
C LEU A 159 -2.98 -3.11 -12.97
N LYS A 160 -2.70 -2.91 -14.27
CA LYS A 160 -1.61 -2.05 -14.72
C LYS A 160 -1.83 -0.59 -14.30
N ILE A 161 -3.04 -0.06 -14.46
CA ILE A 161 -3.40 1.28 -14.01
C ILE A 161 -3.24 1.43 -12.50
N ILE A 162 -3.71 0.43 -11.71
CA ILE A 162 -3.54 0.43 -10.26
C ILE A 162 -2.06 0.50 -9.90
N LYS A 163 -1.23 -0.30 -10.56
CA LYS A 163 0.23 -0.30 -10.35
C LYS A 163 0.85 1.06 -10.65
N GLU A 164 0.47 1.68 -11.76
CA GLU A 164 0.96 3.01 -12.16
C GLU A 164 0.54 4.10 -11.16
N GLU A 165 -0.72 4.10 -10.71
CA GLU A 165 -1.22 5.04 -9.70
C GLU A 165 -0.46 4.89 -8.37
N ILE A 166 -0.25 3.65 -7.91
CA ILE A 166 0.49 3.38 -6.66
C ILE A 166 1.97 3.76 -6.80
N THR A 167 2.58 3.51 -7.98
CA THR A 167 3.97 3.90 -8.22
C THR A 167 4.16 5.42 -8.14
N LYS A 168 3.26 6.19 -8.75
CA LYS A 168 3.27 7.65 -8.64
C LYS A 168 3.10 8.15 -7.19
N LEU A 169 2.25 7.48 -6.41
CA LEU A 169 2.09 7.79 -4.99
C LEU A 169 3.36 7.47 -4.21
N LYS A 170 4.01 6.33 -4.50
CA LYS A 170 5.27 5.96 -3.89
C LYS A 170 6.35 7.01 -4.19
N GLU A 171 6.54 7.40 -5.45
CA GLU A 171 7.54 8.41 -5.85
C GLU A 171 7.31 9.76 -5.15
N LYS A 172 6.05 10.13 -4.93
CA LYS A 172 5.70 11.41 -4.29
C LYS A 172 5.88 11.41 -2.77
N TYR A 173 5.67 10.26 -2.11
CA TYR A 173 5.57 10.18 -0.64
C TYR A 173 6.56 9.19 -0.03
N ASP A 174 7.53 8.66 -0.80
CA ASP A 174 8.52 7.70 -0.31
C ASP A 174 9.44 8.40 0.69
N ASP A 175 9.34 7.97 1.94
CA ASP A 175 10.32 8.23 2.98
C ASP A 175 11.10 6.94 3.25
N GLY A 176 12.42 6.98 3.21
CA GLY A 176 13.26 5.80 3.40
C GLY A 176 12.92 5.06 4.70
N ARG A 177 12.76 3.75 4.63
CA ARG A 177 12.50 2.90 5.80
C ARG A 177 13.65 3.00 6.81
N ARG A 178 13.38 3.42 8.03
CA ARG A 178 14.33 3.48 9.14
C ARG A 178 14.48 2.14 9.86
N THR A 179 13.42 1.32 9.88
CA THR A 179 13.39 0.00 10.54
C THR A 179 14.12 -1.05 9.71
N LYS A 180 15.08 -1.74 10.30
CA LYS A 180 15.73 -2.91 9.69
C LYS A 180 14.85 -4.14 9.86
N VAL A 181 14.64 -4.89 8.79
CA VAL A 181 13.88 -6.15 8.80
C VAL A 181 14.84 -7.31 8.72
N TYR A 182 14.76 -8.22 9.69
CA TYR A 182 15.56 -9.45 9.73
C TYR A 182 14.67 -10.64 9.36
N LYS A 183 15.21 -11.57 8.58
CA LYS A 183 14.48 -12.77 8.12
C LYS A 183 14.41 -13.86 9.20
N MET A 184 15.36 -13.84 10.15
CA MET A 184 15.43 -14.82 11.23
C MET A 184 14.72 -14.27 12.47
N PRO A 185 13.99 -15.12 13.20
CA PRO A 185 13.46 -14.72 14.50
C PRO A 185 14.62 -14.34 15.42
N VAL A 186 14.40 -13.39 16.29
CA VAL A 186 15.36 -13.09 17.36
C VAL A 186 15.44 -14.33 18.22
N GLY A 187 16.65 -14.91 18.35
CA GLY A 187 16.86 -16.14 19.14
C GLY A 187 16.48 -15.90 20.60
N GLU A 188 16.01 -16.93 21.25
CA GLU A 188 15.90 -16.95 22.70
C GLU A 188 17.32 -16.91 23.30
N PHE A 189 17.51 -16.03 24.29
CA PHE A 189 18.79 -15.95 24.97
C PHE A 189 18.94 -17.17 25.90
N SER A 190 20.05 -17.91 25.76
CA SER A 190 20.36 -18.93 26.75
C SER A 190 20.80 -18.26 28.07
N GLU A 191 20.63 -18.95 29.17
CA GLU A 191 21.14 -18.44 30.47
C GLU A 191 22.65 -18.20 30.42
N GLU A 192 23.37 -18.98 29.63
CA GLU A 192 24.81 -18.86 29.39
C GLU A 192 25.20 -17.53 28.72
N ASP A 193 24.35 -16.98 27.83
CA ASP A 193 24.59 -15.68 27.18
C ASP A 193 24.52 -14.48 28.16
N LEU A 194 23.96 -14.69 29.34
CA LEU A 194 23.79 -13.68 30.38
C LEU A 194 24.92 -13.69 31.41
N ILE A 195 25.67 -14.80 31.48
CA ILE A 195 26.73 -14.98 32.45
C ILE A 195 27.93 -14.09 32.09
N ALA A 196 28.37 -13.27 33.05
CA ALA A 196 29.59 -12.51 32.86
C ALA A 196 30.79 -13.46 32.73
N SER A 197 31.68 -13.19 31.79
CA SER A 197 32.94 -13.94 31.70
C SER A 197 33.90 -13.33 32.72
N GLU A 198 34.02 -13.99 33.85
CA GLU A 198 34.94 -13.63 34.94
C GLU A 198 35.91 -14.80 35.14
N ASP A 199 37.13 -14.47 35.55
CA ASP A 199 38.01 -15.47 36.05
C ASP A 199 37.39 -16.14 37.29
N THR A 200 37.37 -17.44 37.35
CA THR A 200 36.67 -18.17 38.39
C THR A 200 37.56 -19.29 38.93
N VAL A 201 37.47 -19.48 40.24
CA VAL A 201 38.10 -20.64 40.90
C VAL A 201 37.10 -21.78 40.86
N ILE A 202 37.55 -22.92 40.28
CA ILE A 202 36.76 -24.12 40.23
C ILE A 202 37.34 -25.11 41.23
N THR A 203 36.53 -25.53 42.20
CA THR A 203 36.91 -26.57 43.19
C THR A 203 36.21 -27.87 42.81
N VAL A 204 36.98 -28.94 42.78
CA VAL A 204 36.50 -30.31 42.43
C VAL A 204 36.81 -31.22 43.61
N THR A 205 35.83 -32.01 44.04
CA THR A 205 36.03 -33.02 45.13
C THR A 205 36.34 -34.39 44.54
N SER A 206 36.84 -35.29 45.38
CA SER A 206 37.15 -36.66 45.02
C SER A 206 35.92 -37.47 44.56
N THR A 207 34.76 -37.15 45.08
CA THR A 207 33.47 -37.76 44.66
C THR A 207 32.85 -37.10 43.44
N GLY A 208 33.50 -36.06 42.83
CA GLY A 208 33.09 -35.44 41.58
C GLY A 208 32.14 -34.23 41.69
N TYR A 209 31.97 -33.68 42.89
CA TYR A 209 31.25 -32.41 43.04
C TYR A 209 32.12 -31.25 42.56
N ILE A 210 31.51 -30.36 41.78
CA ILE A 210 32.15 -29.16 41.20
C ILE A 210 31.49 -27.92 41.74
N LYS A 211 32.27 -26.95 42.20
CA LYS A 211 31.81 -25.65 42.65
C LYS A 211 32.58 -24.52 41.96
N ARG A 212 31.85 -23.56 41.43
CA ARG A 212 32.41 -22.32 40.86
C ARG A 212 32.30 -21.17 41.85
N GLN A 213 33.42 -20.46 42.09
CA GLN A 213 33.45 -19.27 42.97
C GLN A 213 34.20 -18.12 42.29
N SER A 214 33.81 -16.90 42.56
CA SER A 214 34.58 -15.73 42.13
C SER A 214 35.89 -15.64 42.90
N PRO A 215 37.04 -15.26 42.28
CA PRO A 215 38.31 -15.04 42.97
C PRO A 215 38.20 -14.04 44.12
N VAL A 216 37.22 -13.12 44.07
CA VAL A 216 36.97 -12.14 45.13
C VAL A 216 36.59 -12.81 46.47
N ALA A 217 36.06 -14.05 46.44
CA ALA A 217 35.77 -14.81 47.66
C ALA A 217 37.04 -15.24 48.38
N PHE A 218 38.17 -15.35 47.69
CA PHE A 218 39.47 -15.78 48.21
C PHE A 218 40.37 -14.56 48.46
N ARG A 219 39.93 -13.64 49.34
CA ARG A 219 40.71 -12.46 49.69
C ARG A 219 41.89 -12.83 50.58
N ALA A 220 43.03 -12.20 50.32
CA ALA A 220 44.20 -12.36 51.16
C ALA A 220 43.85 -11.95 52.63
N GLN A 221 44.16 -12.83 53.57
CA GLN A 221 43.92 -12.61 54.99
C GLN A 221 45.23 -12.25 55.69
N GLN A 222 45.10 -11.39 56.75
CA GLN A 222 46.24 -11.04 57.59
C GLN A 222 46.48 -12.13 58.66
N ARG A 223 47.60 -12.05 59.37
CA ARG A 223 47.91 -12.97 60.48
C ARG A 223 46.75 -13.04 61.48
N GLY A 224 46.30 -14.28 61.79
CA GLY A 224 45.16 -14.53 62.70
C GLY A 224 43.80 -14.62 61.98
N GLY A 225 43.73 -14.55 60.67
CA GLY A 225 42.50 -14.78 59.89
C GLY A 225 42.00 -16.22 59.99
N LYS A 226 40.67 -16.42 59.97
CA LYS A 226 40.03 -17.74 60.11
C LYS A 226 40.07 -18.59 58.85
N GLY A 227 40.69 -18.12 57.75
CA GLY A 227 40.66 -18.80 56.47
C GLY A 227 39.33 -18.61 55.71
N VAL A 228 39.26 -19.04 54.48
CA VAL A 228 38.02 -19.02 53.65
C VAL A 228 37.69 -20.48 53.32
N THR A 229 36.50 -20.91 53.68
CA THR A 229 36.00 -22.25 53.27
C THR A 229 35.54 -22.18 51.82
N GLY A 230 36.32 -22.79 50.91
CA GLY A 230 36.01 -22.81 49.49
C GLY A 230 34.76 -23.64 49.17
N MET A 231 34.61 -24.78 49.81
CA MET A 231 33.49 -25.70 49.62
C MET A 231 33.23 -26.48 50.90
N THR A 232 31.96 -26.68 51.23
CA THR A 232 31.56 -27.62 52.28
C THR A 232 31.43 -28.99 51.66
N THR A 233 32.28 -29.94 52.06
CA THR A 233 32.24 -31.32 51.58
C THR A 233 31.33 -32.15 52.47
N LYS A 234 30.85 -33.28 51.97
CA LYS A 234 30.19 -34.32 52.78
C LYS A 234 31.22 -35.07 53.59
N ASP A 235 30.75 -35.82 54.59
CA ASP A 235 31.59 -36.72 55.35
C ASP A 235 32.30 -37.71 54.38
N GLU A 236 33.60 -37.85 54.51
CA GLU A 236 34.48 -38.69 53.67
C GLU A 236 34.78 -38.14 52.23
N ASP A 237 34.39 -36.89 51.89
CA ASP A 237 34.76 -36.28 50.63
C ASP A 237 35.82 -35.20 50.77
N GLU A 238 36.87 -35.26 49.95
CA GLU A 238 38.00 -34.34 49.99
C GLU A 238 38.10 -33.51 48.70
N ILE A 239 38.65 -32.29 48.84
CA ILE A 239 38.92 -31.46 47.67
C ILE A 239 40.13 -31.99 46.95
N SER A 240 39.96 -32.46 45.69
CA SER A 240 41.01 -33.00 44.88
C SER A 240 41.71 -31.97 44.00
N HIS A 241 40.99 -30.97 43.52
CA HIS A 241 41.53 -29.92 42.65
C HIS A 241 40.89 -28.58 42.92
N ILE A 242 41.71 -27.50 42.79
CA ILE A 242 41.29 -26.11 42.81
C ILE A 242 41.85 -25.38 41.61
#